data_aface8a7b92ff7a070ff894f19dca8db
#
_entry.id   aface8a7b92ff7a070ff894f19dca8db
#
_cell.length_a   1.000
_cell.length_b   1.000
_cell.length_c   1.000
_cell.angle_alpha   90.00
_cell.angle_beta   90.00
_cell.angle_gamma   90.00
#
_symmetry.space_group_name_H-M   'P 1'
#
loop_
_entity.id
_entity.type
_entity.pdbx_description
1 polymer ?
#
loop_
_entity_poly.entity_id
_entity_poly.type
_entity_poly.pdbx_seq_one_letter_code
_entity_poly.pdbx_strand_id
1 'polypeptide(L)'
;MNIGENIKRKRELLGINRAELIDRSGVSTAQMSRIERGEQKNPNLETLVAIATALNTSLDELVFGEDSESSVYLGKAIEGLPKEKKAFIKELIKLTIMSSKSIEIDKKFAK
;
A
#
# COMPACT_ATOMS: atom_id res chain seq x y z
N MET A 1 -6.42 0.11 15.49
CA MET A 1 -5.14 0.21 14.76
C MET A 1 -4.38 -1.10 14.91
N ASN A 2 -4.19 -1.82 13.82
CA ASN A 2 -3.47 -3.10 13.84
C ASN A 2 -2.44 -3.12 12.71
N ILE A 3 -1.24 -2.66 13.03
CA ILE A 3 -0.14 -2.52 12.07
C ILE A 3 0.25 -3.88 11.47
N GLY A 4 0.34 -4.90 12.30
CA GLY A 4 0.72 -6.25 11.85
C GLY A 4 -0.24 -6.82 10.82
N GLU A 5 -1.54 -6.71 11.07
CA GLU A 5 -2.55 -7.15 10.11
C GLU A 5 -2.55 -6.32 8.83
N ASN A 6 -2.33 -5.01 8.95
CA ASN A 6 -2.27 -4.13 7.79
C ASN A 6 -1.09 -4.50 6.90
N ILE A 7 0.07 -4.77 7.48
CA ILE A 7 1.27 -5.22 6.77
C ILE A 7 0.98 -6.54 6.05
N LYS A 8 0.44 -7.50 6.76
CA LYS A 8 0.14 -8.81 6.21
C LYS A 8 -0.85 -8.75 5.05
N ARG A 9 -1.92 -7.99 5.23
CA ARG A 9 -2.94 -7.81 4.19
C ARG A 9 -2.35 -7.14 2.95
N LYS A 10 -1.56 -6.07 3.13
CA LYS A 10 -0.94 -5.38 2.00
C LYS A 10 0.05 -6.28 1.27
N ARG A 11 0.82 -7.05 2.02
CA ARG A 11 1.75 -8.03 1.47
C ARG A 11 1.03 -9.08 0.61
N GLU A 12 -0.07 -9.62 1.14
CA GLU A 12 -0.87 -10.62 0.42
C GLU A 12 -1.51 -10.04 -0.84
N LEU A 13 -2.00 -8.80 -0.76
CA LEU A 13 -2.56 -8.11 -1.94
C LEU A 13 -1.52 -7.92 -3.04
N LEU A 14 -0.26 -7.71 -2.68
CA LEU A 14 0.83 -7.59 -3.65
C LEU A 14 1.35 -8.95 -4.13
N GLY A 15 0.88 -10.04 -3.54
CA GLY A 15 1.30 -11.38 -3.91
C GLY A 15 2.72 -11.72 -3.50
N ILE A 16 3.27 -11.06 -2.48
CA ILE A 16 4.62 -11.34 -1.99
C ILE A 16 4.55 -12.08 -0.66
N ASN A 17 5.55 -12.92 -0.41
CA ASN A 17 5.65 -13.63 0.86
C ASN A 17 6.47 -12.82 1.87
N ARG A 18 6.51 -13.29 3.12
CA ARG A 18 7.25 -12.60 4.19
C ARG A 18 8.74 -12.48 3.87
N ALA A 19 9.33 -13.50 3.28
CA ALA A 19 10.75 -13.49 2.93
C ALA A 19 11.07 -12.37 1.93
N GLU A 20 10.22 -12.15 0.94
CA GLU A 20 10.38 -11.05 -0.01
C GLU A 20 10.28 -9.69 0.67
N LEU A 21 9.32 -9.54 1.59
CA LEU A 21 9.16 -8.29 2.33
C LEU A 21 10.39 -8.02 3.20
N ILE A 22 10.92 -9.03 3.86
CA ILE A 22 12.14 -8.93 4.66
C ILE A 22 13.31 -8.48 3.78
N ASP A 23 13.46 -9.10 2.63
CA ASP A 23 14.52 -8.76 1.68
C ASP A 23 14.42 -7.32 1.19
N ARG A 24 13.21 -6.89 0.82
CA ARG A 24 12.98 -5.53 0.30
C ARG A 24 13.10 -4.45 1.38
N SER A 25 12.66 -4.74 2.59
CA SER A 25 12.64 -3.76 3.68
C SER A 25 13.94 -3.68 4.47
N GLY A 26 14.71 -4.76 4.47
CA GLY A 26 15.91 -4.87 5.31
C GLY A 26 15.58 -5.08 6.79
N VAL A 27 14.32 -5.28 7.16
CA VAL A 27 13.91 -5.60 8.54
C VAL A 27 14.24 -7.05 8.81
N SER A 28 14.71 -7.36 10.03
CA SER A 28 15.08 -8.74 10.38
C SER A 28 13.89 -9.68 10.36
N THR A 29 14.14 -10.95 10.10
CA THR A 29 13.12 -12.01 10.12
C THR A 29 12.40 -12.06 11.47
N ALA A 30 13.14 -12.00 12.56
CA ALA A 30 12.58 -12.04 13.91
C ALA A 30 11.67 -10.84 14.19
N GLN A 31 12.12 -9.65 13.81
CA GLN A 31 11.33 -8.44 14.02
C GLN A 31 10.06 -8.43 13.16
N MET A 32 10.19 -8.78 11.87
CA MET A 32 9.03 -8.84 10.97
C MET A 32 8.00 -9.85 11.49
N SER A 33 8.44 -10.99 11.94
CA SER A 33 7.59 -12.03 12.49
C SER A 33 6.81 -11.52 13.72
N ARG A 34 7.51 -10.84 14.64
CA ARG A 34 6.87 -10.27 15.84
C ARG A 34 5.85 -9.20 15.48
N ILE A 35 6.16 -8.36 14.49
CA ILE A 35 5.24 -7.31 14.04
C ILE A 35 3.98 -7.91 13.43
N GLU A 36 4.12 -8.84 12.49
CA GLU A 36 2.97 -9.46 11.82
C GLU A 36 2.10 -10.28 12.76
N ARG A 37 2.69 -10.87 13.80
CA ARG A 37 1.92 -11.61 14.82
C ARG A 37 1.26 -10.72 15.88
N GLY A 38 1.54 -9.42 15.83
CA GLY A 38 0.99 -8.47 16.80
C GLY A 38 1.73 -8.45 18.14
N GLU A 39 2.86 -9.13 18.26
CA GLU A 39 3.67 -9.13 19.46
C GLU A 39 4.43 -7.81 19.65
N GLN A 40 4.84 -7.19 18.56
CA GLN A 40 5.44 -5.86 18.58
C GLN A 40 4.43 -4.87 18.02
N LYS A 41 3.76 -4.12 18.89
CA LYS A 41 2.67 -3.21 18.51
C LYS A 41 3.16 -1.84 18.07
N ASN A 42 4.34 -1.44 18.53
CA ASN A 42 4.89 -0.10 18.29
C ASN A 42 6.29 -0.17 17.67
N PRO A 43 6.41 -0.61 16.39
CA PRO A 43 7.69 -0.52 15.70
C PRO A 43 8.11 0.95 15.60
N ASN A 44 9.42 1.21 15.59
CA ASN A 44 9.89 2.58 15.47
C ASN A 44 9.62 3.13 14.06
N LEU A 45 9.70 4.45 13.93
CA LEU A 45 9.40 5.13 12.67
C LEU A 45 10.27 4.65 11.51
N GLU A 46 11.55 4.44 11.75
CA GLU A 46 12.48 3.97 10.75
C GLU A 46 12.07 2.61 10.17
N THR A 47 11.67 1.69 11.04
CA THR A 47 11.17 0.37 10.65
C THR A 47 9.87 0.50 9.85
N LEU A 48 8.94 1.35 10.29
CA LEU A 48 7.68 1.59 9.58
C LEU A 48 7.91 2.18 8.19
N VAL A 49 8.81 3.14 8.06
CA VAL A 49 9.17 3.73 6.78
C VAL A 49 9.76 2.67 5.84
N ALA A 50 10.65 1.82 6.35
CA ALA A 50 11.24 0.76 5.56
C ALA A 50 10.18 -0.22 5.03
N ILE A 51 9.25 -0.62 5.88
CA ILE A 51 8.15 -1.52 5.49
C ILE A 51 7.20 -0.85 4.50
N ALA A 52 6.80 0.39 4.77
CA ALA A 52 5.90 1.14 3.88
C ALA A 52 6.52 1.33 2.50
N THR A 53 7.80 1.64 2.43
CA THR A 53 8.54 1.79 1.18
C THR A 53 8.58 0.46 0.42
N ALA A 54 8.87 -0.64 1.11
CA ALA A 54 8.92 -1.97 0.51
C ALA A 54 7.57 -2.42 -0.04
N LEU A 55 6.48 -2.01 0.61
CA LEU A 55 5.11 -2.33 0.19
C LEU A 55 4.51 -1.27 -0.75
N ASN A 56 5.27 -0.23 -1.06
CA ASN A 56 4.81 0.88 -1.89
C ASN A 56 3.48 1.47 -1.39
N THR A 57 3.41 1.70 -0.10
CA THR A 57 2.24 2.25 0.56
C THR A 57 2.64 3.43 1.44
N SER A 58 1.67 4.22 1.88
CA SER A 58 1.91 5.33 2.79
C SER A 58 1.95 4.84 4.24
N LEU A 59 2.56 5.65 5.12
CA LEU A 59 2.53 5.38 6.56
C LEU A 59 1.10 5.37 7.09
N ASP A 60 0.24 6.27 6.59
CA ASP A 60 -1.15 6.33 7.00
C ASP A 60 -1.89 5.03 6.71
N GLU A 61 -1.72 4.49 5.50
CA GLU A 61 -2.32 3.22 5.12
C GLU A 61 -1.79 2.07 5.95
N LEU A 62 -0.49 2.10 6.27
CA LEU A 62 0.13 1.05 7.06
C LEU A 62 -0.37 1.06 8.50
N VAL A 63 -0.50 2.24 9.09
CA VAL A 63 -0.91 2.42 10.48
C VAL A 63 -2.42 2.29 10.65
N PHE A 64 -3.20 2.91 9.79
CA PHE A 64 -4.66 2.99 9.92
C PHE A 64 -5.41 2.03 9.00
N GLY A 65 -4.73 1.40 8.06
CA GLY A 65 -5.35 0.49 7.10
C GLY A 65 -6.08 1.24 5.99
N GLU A 66 -6.79 0.47 5.18
CA GLU A 66 -7.57 1.04 4.07
C GLU A 66 -8.79 1.82 4.54
N ASP A 67 -9.14 1.69 5.81
CA ASP A 67 -10.24 2.39 6.46
C ASP A 67 -9.81 3.75 7.00
N SER A 68 -8.72 4.32 6.49
CA SER A 68 -8.38 5.69 6.83
C SER A 68 -9.53 6.61 6.43
N GLU A 69 -9.78 7.64 7.22
CA GLU A 69 -10.91 8.54 7.02
C GLU A 69 -11.00 9.07 5.59
N SER A 70 -9.87 9.44 4.99
CA SER A 70 -9.82 9.93 3.62
C SER A 70 -10.15 8.85 2.59
N SER A 71 -9.69 7.61 2.79
CA SER A 71 -9.99 6.49 1.89
C SER A 71 -11.48 6.14 1.94
N VAL A 72 -12.06 6.11 3.12
CA VAL A 72 -13.49 5.85 3.31
C VAL A 72 -14.33 6.95 2.67
N TYR A 73 -13.95 8.21 2.88
CA TYR A 73 -14.64 9.36 2.29
C TYR A 73 -14.63 9.29 0.76
N LEU A 74 -13.46 9.04 0.18
CA LEU A 74 -13.34 8.95 -1.28
C LEU A 74 -14.14 7.80 -1.85
N GLY A 75 -14.09 6.64 -1.19
CA GLY A 75 -14.87 5.47 -1.58
C GLY A 75 -16.37 5.74 -1.57
N LYS A 76 -16.87 6.39 -0.51
CA LYS A 76 -18.27 6.76 -0.40
C LYS A 76 -18.69 7.80 -1.45
N ALA A 77 -17.82 8.77 -1.72
CA ALA A 77 -18.07 9.77 -2.75
C ALA A 77 -18.22 9.13 -4.13
N ILE A 78 -17.36 8.17 -4.46
CA ILE A 78 -17.43 7.42 -5.72
C ILE A 78 -18.69 6.57 -5.78
N GLU A 79 -19.02 5.86 -4.69
CA GLU A 79 -20.21 5.00 -4.64
C GLU A 79 -21.51 5.80 -4.77
N GLY A 80 -21.53 7.05 -4.32
CA GLY A 80 -22.68 7.94 -4.48
C GLY A 80 -22.88 8.48 -5.88
N LEU A 81 -21.97 8.23 -6.82
CA LEU A 81 -22.08 8.73 -8.18
C LEU A 81 -23.03 7.87 -9.03
N PRO A 82 -23.65 8.47 -10.07
CA PRO A 82 -24.39 7.69 -11.06
C PRO A 82 -23.50 6.62 -11.70
N LYS A 83 -24.13 5.50 -12.10
CA LYS A 83 -23.44 4.34 -12.66
C LYS A 83 -22.47 4.70 -13.79
N GLU A 84 -22.88 5.60 -14.68
CA GLU A 84 -22.07 6.03 -15.83
C GLU A 84 -20.80 6.76 -15.38
N LYS A 85 -20.92 7.62 -14.36
CA LYS A 85 -19.79 8.37 -13.82
C LYS A 85 -18.84 7.46 -13.03
N LYS A 86 -19.37 6.45 -12.34
CA LYS A 86 -18.55 5.44 -11.67
C LYS A 86 -17.68 4.69 -12.67
N ALA A 87 -18.28 4.24 -13.77
CA ALA A 87 -17.58 3.54 -14.84
C ALA A 87 -16.47 4.41 -15.45
N PHE A 88 -16.76 5.68 -15.67
CA PHE A 88 -15.80 6.65 -16.20
C PHE A 88 -14.60 6.83 -15.24
N ILE A 89 -14.87 6.96 -13.94
CA ILE A 89 -13.81 7.13 -12.94
C ILE A 89 -12.93 5.88 -12.86
N LYS A 90 -13.53 4.68 -12.89
CA LYS A 90 -12.76 3.43 -12.89
C LYS A 90 -11.85 3.35 -14.11
N GLU A 91 -12.34 3.77 -15.26
CA GLU A 91 -11.53 3.79 -16.48
C GLU A 91 -10.41 4.82 -16.39
N LEU A 92 -10.68 5.99 -15.84
CA LEU A 92 -9.65 7.02 -15.61
C LEU A 92 -8.54 6.52 -14.69
N ILE A 93 -8.89 5.84 -13.60
CA ILE A 93 -7.92 5.28 -12.67
C ILE A 93 -7.04 4.25 -13.38
N LYS A 94 -7.66 3.37 -14.15
CA LYS A 94 -6.97 2.35 -14.93
C LYS A 94 -5.99 2.99 -15.91
N LEU A 95 -6.44 3.97 -16.68
CA LEU A 95 -5.61 4.69 -17.65
C LEU A 95 -4.46 5.45 -16.97
N THR A 96 -4.73 6.05 -15.81
CA THR A 96 -3.71 6.75 -15.04
C THR A 96 -2.60 5.83 -14.58
N ILE A 97 -2.96 4.63 -14.11
CA ILE A 97 -1.97 3.62 -13.69
C ILE A 97 -1.14 3.18 -14.89
N MET A 98 -1.76 2.93 -16.03
CA MET A 98 -1.06 2.56 -17.26
C MET A 98 -0.16 3.68 -17.77
N SER A 99 -0.64 4.92 -17.74
CA SER A 99 0.13 6.10 -18.15
C SER A 99 1.34 6.32 -17.25
N SER A 100 1.20 6.11 -15.94
CA SER A 100 2.31 6.23 -15.00
C SER A 100 3.44 5.27 -15.33
N LYS A 101 3.11 4.04 -15.69
CA LYS A 101 4.09 3.04 -16.10
C LYS A 101 4.76 3.43 -17.40
N SER A 102 4.01 3.94 -18.36
CA SER A 102 4.52 4.42 -19.64
C SER A 102 5.44 5.62 -19.46
N ILE A 103 5.07 6.57 -18.59
CA ILE A 103 5.88 7.76 -18.29
C ILE A 103 7.21 7.35 -17.66
N GLU A 104 7.23 6.38 -16.77
CA GLU A 104 8.46 5.88 -16.18
C GLU A 104 9.40 5.27 -17.22
N ILE A 105 8.86 4.53 -18.17
CA ILE A 105 9.62 3.95 -19.27
C ILE A 105 10.19 5.07 -20.15
N ASP A 106 9.37 6.06 -20.50
CA ASP A 106 9.78 7.19 -21.33
C ASP A 106 10.90 8.00 -20.67
N LYS A 107 10.83 8.20 -19.35
CA LYS A 107 11.87 8.88 -18.60
C LYS A 107 13.22 8.15 -18.65
N LYS A 108 13.21 6.83 -18.74
CA LYS A 108 14.44 6.05 -18.88
C LYS A 108 15.10 6.23 -20.24
N PHE A 109 14.31 6.49 -21.27
CA PHE A 109 14.78 6.60 -22.64
C PHE A 109 14.87 8.03 -23.16
N ALA A 110 14.28 8.99 -22.48
CA ALA A 110 14.16 10.39 -22.92
C ALA A 110 15.25 11.30 -22.34
N LYS A 111 16.46 10.86 -22.32
CA LYS A 111 17.56 11.71 -21.84
C LYS A 111 18.13 12.56 -22.94
#